data_3e05ac7c3d8fed43999f628508bde346
#
_entry.id   3e05ac7c3d8fed43999f628508bde346
#
_cell.length_a   1.000
_cell.length_b   1.000
_cell.length_c   1.000
_cell.angle_alpha   90.00
_cell.angle_beta   90.00
_cell.angle_gamma   90.00
#
_symmetry.space_group_name_H-M   'P 1'
#
loop_
_entity.id
_entity.type
_entity.pdbx_description
1 polymer ?
#
loop_
_entity_poly.entity_id
_entity_poly.type
_entity_poly.pdbx_seq_one_letter_code
_entity_poly.pdbx_strand_id
1 'polypeptide(L)'
;DHNSYKSPDSINAIDWTRLKTYSETADYYKGLLKIRENYSPLKGGNFSTPTFQSSYGNVVAYTYSNNTAGEWGKVCVLVNSGTQACTIGLDGSGWTVVANGTKAGLESLGTVSGKSYSIPARSTCVLVQSSTFGNLQNAEPTYGTLKVNHVDENGNVLKSTSATYKTGTTYRALPDTTLLYDYNLVNTTGTTTGKVESGKTYTVTFTYKSSGISSGYLTVNYVNANGTKVKDSVKNKMRSGDEYSVSPATIQGYQLD
;
A
#
# COMPACT_ATOMS: atom_id res chain seq x y z
N ASP A 1 13.61 22.25 -6.09
CA ASP A 1 12.33 22.38 -6.80
C ASP A 1 11.56 23.57 -6.26
N HIS A 2 10.91 24.31 -7.16
CA HIS A 2 10.02 25.40 -6.76
C HIS A 2 8.74 24.79 -6.16
N ASN A 3 8.13 25.52 -5.23
CA ASN A 3 6.85 25.13 -4.67
C ASN A 3 5.77 25.12 -5.76
N SER A 4 5.30 23.94 -6.14
CA SER A 4 4.31 23.72 -7.19
C SER A 4 2.88 23.55 -6.65
N TYR A 5 2.62 23.87 -5.37
CA TYR A 5 1.36 23.58 -4.68
C TYR A 5 0.09 24.05 -5.41
N LYS A 6 0.14 25.19 -6.10
CA LYS A 6 -0.99 25.71 -6.89
C LYS A 6 -0.76 25.63 -8.40
N SER A 7 0.25 24.90 -8.84
CA SER A 7 0.53 24.75 -10.27
C SER A 7 -0.45 23.77 -10.93
N PRO A 8 -0.71 23.90 -12.23
CA PRO A 8 -1.61 23.01 -12.97
C PRO A 8 -1.06 21.56 -13.06
N ASP A 9 -1.92 20.64 -13.48
CA ASP A 9 -1.57 19.23 -13.62
C ASP A 9 -0.40 18.99 -14.56
N SER A 10 -0.19 19.84 -15.57
CA SER A 10 0.97 19.79 -16.45
C SER A 10 2.32 19.89 -15.70
N ILE A 11 2.32 20.49 -14.50
CA ILE A 11 3.48 20.59 -13.61
C ILE A 11 3.47 19.50 -12.54
N ASN A 12 2.27 19.16 -12.00
CA ASN A 12 2.11 18.30 -10.84
C ASN A 12 1.77 16.84 -11.20
N ALA A 13 1.40 16.55 -12.45
CA ALA A 13 1.15 15.19 -12.89
C ALA A 13 2.44 14.35 -12.85
N ILE A 14 2.33 13.10 -12.40
CA ILE A 14 3.43 12.14 -12.44
C ILE A 14 3.65 11.70 -13.89
N ASP A 15 4.85 11.93 -14.40
CA ASP A 15 5.27 11.40 -15.70
C ASP A 15 5.65 9.90 -15.55
N TRP A 16 4.70 9.03 -15.80
CA TRP A 16 4.86 7.58 -15.72
C TRP A 16 5.82 7.01 -16.76
N THR A 17 6.16 7.74 -17.83
CA THR A 17 7.14 7.28 -18.82
C THR A 17 8.54 7.18 -18.22
N ARG A 18 8.83 7.98 -17.19
CA ARG A 18 10.09 7.93 -16.44
C ARG A 18 10.31 6.61 -15.72
N LEU A 19 9.25 5.86 -15.39
CA LEU A 19 9.37 4.54 -14.79
C LEU A 19 10.13 3.56 -15.69
N LYS A 20 9.96 3.67 -17.01
CA LYS A 20 10.70 2.86 -17.97
C LYS A 20 12.17 3.28 -18.03
N THR A 21 12.44 4.59 -18.03
CA THR A 21 13.80 5.14 -18.10
C THR A 21 14.62 4.83 -16.84
N TYR A 22 13.98 4.83 -15.67
CA TYR A 22 14.62 4.62 -14.37
C TYR A 22 14.16 3.33 -13.71
N SER A 23 13.92 2.28 -14.51
CA SER A 23 13.39 1.00 -14.01
C SER A 23 14.27 0.37 -12.93
N GLU A 24 15.61 0.43 -13.08
CA GLU A 24 16.55 -0.11 -12.09
C GLU A 24 16.39 0.57 -10.72
N THR A 25 16.24 1.91 -10.72
CA THR A 25 15.99 2.66 -9.48
C THR A 25 14.63 2.26 -8.87
N ALA A 26 13.59 2.17 -9.69
CA ALA A 26 12.27 1.74 -9.23
C ALA A 26 12.28 0.33 -8.65
N ASP A 27 13.00 -0.60 -9.28
CA ASP A 27 13.11 -1.98 -8.82
C ASP A 27 13.94 -2.09 -7.53
N TYR A 28 14.98 -1.27 -7.39
CA TYR A 28 15.71 -1.15 -6.14
C TYR A 28 14.81 -0.70 -4.98
N TYR A 29 14.00 0.36 -5.18
CA TYR A 29 13.05 0.81 -4.17
C TYR A 29 11.96 -0.21 -3.86
N LYS A 30 11.41 -0.90 -4.87
CA LYS A 30 10.49 -2.04 -4.66
C LYS A 30 11.12 -3.12 -3.80
N GLY A 31 12.39 -3.44 -4.04
CA GLY A 31 13.14 -4.41 -3.24
C GLY A 31 13.31 -3.98 -1.78
N LEU A 32 13.62 -2.71 -1.52
CA LEU A 32 13.68 -2.17 -0.16
C LEU A 32 12.31 -2.22 0.55
N LEU A 33 11.24 -1.88 -0.15
CA LEU A 33 9.88 -2.00 0.37
C LEU A 33 9.53 -3.45 0.69
N LYS A 34 9.93 -4.40 -0.18
CA LYS A 34 9.74 -5.83 0.06
C LYS A 34 10.47 -6.31 1.32
N ILE A 35 11.71 -5.84 1.57
CA ILE A 35 12.42 -6.10 2.82
C ILE A 35 11.60 -5.57 4.00
N ARG A 36 11.15 -4.31 3.94
CA ARG A 36 10.36 -3.69 5.00
C ARG A 36 9.05 -4.42 5.27
N GLU A 37 8.36 -4.88 4.23
CA GLU A 37 7.10 -5.64 4.36
C GLU A 37 7.28 -7.00 5.02
N ASN A 38 8.45 -7.62 4.95
CA ASN A 38 8.69 -8.97 5.42
C ASN A 38 9.53 -9.05 6.71
N TYR A 39 10.02 -7.91 7.22
CA TYR A 39 10.80 -7.84 8.45
C TYR A 39 10.12 -6.95 9.48
N SER A 40 9.57 -7.55 10.55
CA SER A 40 8.71 -6.87 11.51
C SER A 40 9.36 -5.66 12.21
N PRO A 41 10.64 -5.66 12.56
CA PRO A 41 11.28 -4.49 13.15
C PRO A 41 11.27 -3.24 12.27
N LEU A 42 11.07 -3.37 10.95
CA LEU A 42 11.00 -2.24 10.02
C LEU A 42 9.56 -1.76 9.75
N LYS A 43 8.53 -2.44 10.29
CA LYS A 43 7.11 -2.10 10.03
C LYS A 43 6.51 -1.06 10.96
N GLY A 44 7.16 -0.73 12.05
CA GLY A 44 6.61 0.09 13.12
C GLY A 44 5.77 -0.71 14.13
N GLY A 45 5.79 -0.28 15.37
CA GLY A 45 5.03 -0.88 16.47
C GLY A 45 5.92 -1.52 17.55
N ASN A 46 6.36 -2.72 17.37
CA ASN A 46 7.26 -3.37 18.35
C ASN A 46 8.68 -3.41 17.82
N PHE A 47 9.44 -2.35 18.08
CA PHE A 47 10.86 -2.30 17.73
C PHE A 47 11.72 -2.84 18.86
N SER A 48 12.70 -3.67 18.55
CA SER A 48 13.93 -3.63 19.29
C SER A 48 14.67 -2.35 18.90
N THR A 49 15.13 -1.57 19.88
CA THR A 49 15.94 -0.39 19.60
C THR A 49 17.16 -0.80 18.77
N PRO A 50 17.43 -0.16 17.62
CA PRO A 50 18.56 -0.53 16.80
C PRO A 50 19.85 -0.24 17.57
N THR A 51 20.79 -1.18 17.50
CA THR A 51 22.14 -0.95 18.03
C THR A 51 22.92 -0.12 17.01
N PHE A 52 23.29 1.07 17.40
CA PHE A 52 24.12 1.94 16.57
C PHE A 52 25.56 1.42 16.53
N GLN A 53 26.09 1.20 15.34
CA GLN A 53 27.44 0.61 15.18
C GLN A 53 28.52 1.65 14.93
N SER A 54 28.31 2.59 14.01
CA SER A 54 29.28 3.67 13.80
C SER A 54 28.68 4.80 12.94
N SER A 55 29.24 5.99 13.06
CA SER A 55 29.06 7.08 12.10
C SER A 55 30.44 7.58 11.67
N TYR A 56 30.69 7.58 10.37
CA TYR A 56 31.89 8.16 9.76
C TYR A 56 31.42 9.32 8.87
N GLY A 57 31.32 10.50 9.41
CA GLY A 57 30.91 11.67 8.61
C GLY A 57 29.64 11.43 7.79
N ASN A 58 29.79 10.81 6.64
CA ASN A 58 28.71 10.55 5.68
C ASN A 58 28.07 9.16 5.80
N VAL A 59 28.46 8.33 6.78
CA VAL A 59 28.00 6.95 6.93
C VAL A 59 27.23 6.79 8.22
N VAL A 60 26.06 6.15 8.11
CA VAL A 60 25.27 5.67 9.26
C VAL A 60 25.14 4.16 9.16
N ALA A 61 25.44 3.46 10.24
CA ALA A 61 25.29 2.01 10.33
C ALA A 61 24.56 1.64 11.62
N TYR A 62 23.55 0.80 11.54
CA TYR A 62 22.81 0.31 12.69
C TYR A 62 22.30 -1.11 12.47
N THR A 63 22.05 -1.81 13.55
CA THR A 63 21.63 -3.22 13.55
C THR A 63 20.34 -3.37 14.32
N TYR A 64 19.39 -4.08 13.73
CA TYR A 64 18.21 -4.59 14.40
C TYR A 64 18.43 -6.05 14.79
N SER A 65 18.03 -6.42 16.01
CA SER A 65 17.91 -7.80 16.44
C SER A 65 16.45 -8.18 16.60
N ASN A 66 16.09 -9.39 16.21
CA ASN A 66 14.72 -9.88 16.20
C ASN A 66 14.69 -11.36 16.57
N ASN A 67 13.79 -11.72 17.47
CA ASN A 67 13.59 -13.10 17.92
C ASN A 67 12.27 -13.70 17.39
N THR A 68 11.63 -13.02 16.43
CA THR A 68 10.37 -13.52 15.82
C THR A 68 10.67 -14.76 14.99
N ALA A 69 10.00 -15.86 15.29
CA ALA A 69 10.14 -17.10 14.54
C ALA A 69 9.75 -16.89 13.06
N GLY A 70 10.54 -17.47 12.15
CA GLY A 70 10.32 -17.33 10.71
C GLY A 70 10.82 -16.02 10.11
N GLU A 71 11.45 -15.14 10.89
CA GLU A 71 12.06 -13.90 10.41
C GLU A 71 13.59 -13.93 10.52
N TRP A 72 14.25 -12.97 9.91
CA TRP A 72 15.69 -12.78 10.08
C TRP A 72 16.01 -12.35 11.52
N GLY A 73 16.99 -13.00 12.15
CA GLY A 73 17.34 -12.72 13.55
C GLY A 73 18.11 -11.42 13.73
N LYS A 74 18.93 -11.03 12.76
CA LYS A 74 19.73 -9.82 12.81
C LYS A 74 19.87 -9.19 11.44
N VAL A 75 19.62 -7.89 11.35
CA VAL A 75 19.70 -7.10 10.11
C VAL A 75 20.55 -5.86 10.37
N CYS A 76 21.56 -5.64 9.54
CA CYS A 76 22.40 -4.45 9.55
C CYS A 76 22.02 -3.55 8.37
N VAL A 77 21.67 -2.31 8.66
CA VAL A 77 21.37 -1.28 7.66
C VAL A 77 22.52 -0.29 7.60
N LEU A 78 23.04 -0.06 6.42
CA LEU A 78 24.23 0.72 6.13
C LEU A 78 23.88 1.79 5.13
N VAL A 79 24.07 3.05 5.47
CA VAL A 79 23.78 4.20 4.60
C VAL A 79 25.05 5.00 4.41
N ASN A 80 25.44 5.22 3.15
CA ASN A 80 26.54 6.10 2.78
C ASN A 80 26.02 7.23 1.90
N SER A 81 25.98 8.44 2.43
CA SER A 81 25.60 9.65 1.67
C SER A 81 26.78 10.30 0.94
N GLY A 82 28.00 9.83 1.19
CA GLY A 82 29.23 10.35 0.59
C GLY A 82 29.40 10.00 -0.87
N THR A 83 30.33 10.68 -1.52
CA THR A 83 30.67 10.51 -2.95
C THR A 83 31.73 9.43 -3.19
N GLN A 84 32.26 8.83 -2.14
CA GLN A 84 33.22 7.75 -2.18
C GLN A 84 32.71 6.54 -1.41
N ALA A 85 33.14 5.33 -1.82
CA ALA A 85 32.88 4.13 -1.03
C ALA A 85 33.53 4.22 0.34
N CYS A 86 32.87 3.66 1.36
CA CYS A 86 33.39 3.65 2.72
C CYS A 86 33.34 2.24 3.31
N THR A 87 34.46 1.74 3.83
CA THR A 87 34.51 0.45 4.50
C THR A 87 34.34 0.62 6.01
N ILE A 88 33.41 -0.11 6.58
CA ILE A 88 33.13 -0.10 8.03
C ILE A 88 33.31 -1.49 8.65
N GLY A 89 33.53 -1.53 9.94
CA GLY A 89 33.47 -2.76 10.74
C GLY A 89 32.02 -3.23 10.92
N LEU A 90 31.81 -4.54 10.90
CA LEU A 90 30.54 -5.21 11.18
C LEU A 90 30.57 -5.84 12.58
N ASP A 91 29.38 -5.91 13.20
CA ASP A 91 29.20 -6.65 14.43
C ASP A 91 29.14 -8.16 14.15
N GLY A 92 30.33 -8.77 14.16
CA GLY A 92 30.53 -10.18 13.86
C GLY A 92 30.75 -10.47 12.36
N SER A 93 30.72 -11.73 12.02
CA SER A 93 30.95 -12.28 10.68
C SER A 93 29.75 -13.09 10.21
N GLY A 94 29.76 -13.52 8.94
CA GLY A 94 28.70 -14.36 8.38
C GLY A 94 27.43 -13.57 8.03
N TRP A 95 27.55 -12.64 7.10
CA TRP A 95 26.45 -11.82 6.63
C TRP A 95 26.09 -12.16 5.18
N THR A 96 24.80 -12.12 4.88
CA THR A 96 24.24 -12.21 3.52
C THR A 96 23.75 -10.84 3.12
N VAL A 97 24.18 -10.37 1.94
CA VAL A 97 23.78 -9.08 1.38
C VAL A 97 22.42 -9.24 0.70
N VAL A 98 21.45 -8.41 1.06
CA VAL A 98 20.10 -8.39 0.47
C VAL A 98 19.76 -7.04 -0.17
N ALA A 99 20.59 -6.01 0.08
CA ALA A 99 20.61 -4.76 -0.68
C ALA A 99 22.05 -4.26 -0.78
N ASN A 100 22.49 -3.89 -1.99
CA ASN A 100 23.89 -3.55 -2.26
C ASN A 100 24.08 -2.14 -2.88
N GLY A 101 23.02 -1.32 -2.88
CA GLY A 101 23.03 0.01 -3.47
C GLY A 101 22.50 0.07 -4.90
N THR A 102 22.40 -1.07 -5.61
CA THR A 102 21.83 -1.15 -6.96
C THR A 102 20.68 -2.15 -7.06
N LYS A 103 20.73 -3.22 -6.29
CA LYS A 103 19.68 -4.24 -6.17
C LYS A 103 19.26 -4.40 -4.73
N ALA A 104 18.01 -4.72 -4.50
CA ALA A 104 17.46 -5.03 -3.19
C ALA A 104 16.33 -6.06 -3.30
N GLY A 105 16.12 -6.84 -2.24
CA GLY A 105 15.06 -7.84 -2.18
C GLY A 105 15.26 -8.82 -1.04
N LEU A 106 14.59 -9.96 -1.12
CA LEU A 106 14.74 -11.04 -0.13
C LEU A 106 15.82 -12.07 -0.54
N GLU A 107 16.26 -12.00 -1.80
CA GLU A 107 17.25 -12.92 -2.36
C GLU A 107 18.67 -12.51 -1.95
N SER A 108 19.58 -13.51 -1.90
CA SER A 108 21.00 -13.26 -1.65
C SER A 108 21.65 -12.57 -2.86
N LEU A 109 22.30 -11.45 -2.61
CA LEU A 109 23.16 -10.74 -3.55
C LEU A 109 24.65 -11.05 -3.34
N GLY A 110 24.97 -11.93 -2.40
CA GLY A 110 26.31 -12.36 -2.03
C GLY A 110 26.48 -12.51 -0.53
N THR A 111 27.64 -12.97 -0.10
CA THR A 111 27.96 -13.19 1.31
C THR A 111 29.21 -12.43 1.74
N VAL A 112 29.26 -12.04 3.00
CA VAL A 112 30.39 -11.41 3.66
C VAL A 112 30.86 -12.31 4.78
N SER A 113 31.98 -12.99 4.60
CA SER A 113 32.57 -13.87 5.61
C SER A 113 33.40 -13.12 6.64
N GLY A 114 33.92 -11.95 6.30
CA GLY A 114 34.72 -11.09 7.15
C GLY A 114 33.90 -10.25 8.12
N LYS A 115 34.61 -9.40 8.88
CA LYS A 115 34.04 -8.44 9.85
C LYS A 115 34.02 -7.01 9.32
N SER A 116 34.01 -6.82 7.99
CA SER A 116 33.93 -5.50 7.38
C SER A 116 33.16 -5.55 6.07
N TYR A 117 32.57 -4.43 5.68
CA TYR A 117 31.85 -4.28 4.42
C TYR A 117 32.10 -2.91 3.79
N SER A 118 32.34 -2.88 2.49
CA SER A 118 32.48 -1.64 1.72
C SER A 118 31.14 -1.19 1.18
N ILE A 119 30.67 -0.08 1.68
CA ILE A 119 29.38 0.54 1.29
C ILE A 119 29.66 1.45 0.08
N PRO A 120 29.05 1.23 -1.08
CA PRO A 120 29.26 2.10 -2.23
C PRO A 120 28.85 3.56 -1.96
N ALA A 121 29.37 4.49 -2.74
CA ALA A 121 28.97 5.89 -2.67
C ALA A 121 27.46 6.06 -2.88
N ARG A 122 26.83 6.99 -2.17
CA ARG A 122 25.41 7.37 -2.30
C ARG A 122 24.45 6.17 -2.32
N SER A 123 24.68 5.21 -1.41
CA SER A 123 23.92 3.97 -1.41
C SER A 123 23.44 3.58 -0.02
N THR A 124 22.41 2.74 -0.01
CA THR A 124 21.94 2.01 1.16
C THR A 124 22.18 0.53 0.93
N CYS A 125 22.82 -0.14 1.87
CA CYS A 125 23.00 -1.59 1.84
C CYS A 125 22.29 -2.21 3.04
N VAL A 126 21.81 -3.44 2.86
CA VAL A 126 21.18 -4.22 3.93
C VAL A 126 21.83 -5.60 3.96
N LEU A 127 22.32 -5.98 5.12
CA LEU A 127 22.93 -7.27 5.38
C LEU A 127 22.12 -8.01 6.44
N VAL A 128 21.98 -9.29 6.25
CA VAL A 128 21.25 -10.21 7.15
C VAL A 128 22.22 -11.25 7.69
N GLN A 129 22.12 -11.61 8.95
CA GLN A 129 22.92 -12.68 9.50
C GLN A 129 22.63 -14.00 8.79
N SER A 130 23.68 -14.60 8.18
CA SER A 130 23.52 -15.74 7.27
C SER A 130 22.87 -16.96 7.90
N SER A 131 23.05 -17.17 9.21
CA SER A 131 22.42 -18.27 9.96
C SER A 131 20.90 -18.22 10.00
N THR A 132 20.30 -17.05 9.78
CA THR A 132 18.84 -16.85 9.77
C THR A 132 18.31 -16.39 8.41
N PHE A 133 19.18 -16.27 7.41
CA PHE A 133 18.81 -15.75 6.08
C PHE A 133 17.67 -16.54 5.44
N GLY A 134 17.68 -17.87 5.53
CA GLY A 134 16.65 -18.76 4.97
C GLY A 134 15.26 -18.61 5.60
N ASN A 135 15.14 -17.97 6.76
CA ASN A 135 13.88 -17.92 7.49
C ASN A 135 12.76 -17.21 6.72
N LEU A 136 13.05 -16.09 6.01
CA LEU A 136 12.04 -15.38 5.22
C LEU A 136 11.77 -15.97 3.85
N GLN A 137 12.71 -16.74 3.29
CA GLN A 137 12.58 -17.31 1.94
C GLN A 137 11.58 -18.46 1.89
N ASN A 138 11.35 -19.14 3.01
CA ASN A 138 10.43 -20.26 3.14
C ASN A 138 9.06 -19.85 3.73
N ALA A 139 8.86 -18.58 4.03
CA ALA A 139 7.59 -18.09 4.56
C ALA A 139 6.62 -17.81 3.40
N GLU A 140 5.79 -18.79 3.06
CA GLU A 140 4.65 -18.54 2.18
C GLU A 140 3.77 -17.43 2.78
N PRO A 141 3.30 -16.47 1.96
CA PRO A 141 2.43 -15.43 2.45
C PRO A 141 1.14 -16.05 2.97
N THR A 142 0.81 -15.76 4.21
CA THR A 142 -0.46 -16.20 4.81
C THR A 142 -1.53 -15.13 4.64
N TYR A 143 -2.78 -15.56 4.63
CA TYR A 143 -3.93 -14.71 4.34
C TYR A 143 -5.04 -14.93 5.35
N GLY A 144 -5.88 -13.92 5.51
CA GLY A 144 -7.18 -14.01 6.17
C GLY A 144 -8.27 -13.45 5.27
N THR A 145 -9.51 -13.65 5.64
CA THR A 145 -10.68 -13.29 4.82
C THR A 145 -11.56 -12.28 5.56
N LEU A 146 -11.97 -11.22 4.88
CA LEU A 146 -13.02 -10.32 5.33
C LEU A 146 -14.31 -10.62 4.55
N LYS A 147 -15.39 -10.93 5.27
CA LYS A 147 -16.75 -11.03 4.74
C LYS A 147 -17.55 -9.82 5.20
N VAL A 148 -18.19 -9.13 4.27
CA VAL A 148 -19.07 -8.00 4.58
C VAL A 148 -20.45 -8.32 4.05
N ASN A 149 -21.41 -8.39 4.97
CA ASN A 149 -22.81 -8.64 4.66
C ASN A 149 -23.62 -7.35 4.85
N HIS A 150 -24.51 -7.09 3.94
CA HIS A 150 -25.52 -6.05 4.03
C HIS A 150 -26.88 -6.76 4.03
N VAL A 151 -27.65 -6.63 5.11
CA VAL A 151 -28.92 -7.34 5.30
C VAL A 151 -30.04 -6.36 5.63
N ASP A 152 -31.27 -6.75 5.37
CA ASP A 152 -32.44 -6.03 5.90
C ASP A 152 -32.71 -6.38 7.37
N GLU A 153 -33.75 -5.76 7.98
CA GLU A 153 -34.17 -6.03 9.37
C GLU A 153 -34.62 -7.48 9.58
N ASN A 154 -35.01 -8.20 8.55
CA ASN A 154 -35.44 -9.58 8.57
C ASN A 154 -34.28 -10.57 8.37
N GLY A 155 -33.06 -10.06 8.14
CA GLY A 155 -31.87 -10.86 7.87
C GLY A 155 -31.72 -11.29 6.41
N ASN A 156 -32.56 -10.80 5.49
CA ASN A 156 -32.41 -11.08 4.07
C ASN A 156 -31.18 -10.35 3.52
N VAL A 157 -30.36 -11.05 2.74
CA VAL A 157 -29.13 -10.50 2.18
C VAL A 157 -29.43 -9.55 1.03
N LEU A 158 -29.10 -8.28 1.20
CA LEU A 158 -29.17 -7.26 0.15
C LEU A 158 -27.89 -7.29 -0.72
N LYS A 159 -26.76 -7.49 -0.07
CA LYS A 159 -25.46 -7.63 -0.73
C LYS A 159 -24.47 -8.36 0.18
N SER A 160 -23.58 -9.13 -0.37
CA SER A 160 -22.46 -9.73 0.36
C SER A 160 -21.19 -9.68 -0.49
N THR A 161 -20.07 -9.42 0.19
CA THR A 161 -18.74 -9.43 -0.45
C THR A 161 -17.77 -10.22 0.42
N SER A 162 -16.79 -10.83 -0.22
CA SER A 162 -15.69 -11.52 0.45
C SER A 162 -14.39 -11.14 -0.22
N ALA A 163 -13.39 -10.76 0.57
CA ALA A 163 -12.07 -10.39 0.06
C ALA A 163 -10.98 -11.01 0.94
N THR A 164 -9.91 -11.45 0.29
CA THR A 164 -8.75 -12.04 0.95
C THR A 164 -7.65 -11.00 1.06
N TYR A 165 -7.07 -10.87 2.24
CA TYR A 165 -6.01 -9.94 2.57
C TYR A 165 -4.79 -10.67 3.14
N LYS A 166 -3.59 -10.20 2.78
CA LYS A 166 -2.34 -10.72 3.36
C LYS A 166 -2.32 -10.46 4.88
N THR A 167 -1.84 -11.41 5.65
CA THR A 167 -1.63 -11.28 7.10
C THR A 167 -0.84 -10.01 7.44
N GLY A 168 -1.27 -9.29 8.47
CA GLY A 168 -0.70 -8.01 8.89
C GLY A 168 -1.28 -6.78 8.18
N THR A 169 -2.03 -6.94 7.07
CA THR A 169 -2.75 -5.85 6.40
C THR A 169 -3.88 -5.34 7.31
N THR A 170 -4.13 -4.05 7.31
CA THR A 170 -5.31 -3.49 7.97
C THR A 170 -6.51 -3.55 7.03
N TYR A 171 -7.59 -4.21 7.46
CA TYR A 171 -8.86 -4.18 6.75
C TYR A 171 -9.77 -3.07 7.27
N ARG A 172 -10.69 -2.64 6.43
CA ARG A 172 -11.76 -1.71 6.79
C ARG A 172 -13.04 -2.10 6.05
N ALA A 173 -14.11 -2.41 6.80
CA ALA A 173 -15.45 -2.61 6.27
C ALA A 173 -16.23 -1.29 6.35
N LEU A 174 -16.93 -0.97 5.29
CA LEU A 174 -17.77 0.24 5.19
C LEU A 174 -19.19 -0.13 4.76
N PRO A 175 -20.21 0.65 5.18
CA PRO A 175 -21.55 0.54 4.63
C PRO A 175 -21.54 0.75 3.12
N ASP A 176 -22.41 0.07 2.39
CA ASP A 176 -22.58 0.30 0.97
C ASP A 176 -23.38 1.58 0.74
N THR A 177 -22.74 2.59 0.16
CA THR A 177 -23.36 3.90 -0.11
C THR A 177 -24.49 3.82 -1.11
N THR A 178 -24.50 2.80 -1.99
CA THR A 178 -25.60 2.63 -2.97
C THR A 178 -26.90 2.13 -2.33
N LEU A 179 -26.81 1.42 -1.23
CA LEU A 179 -27.98 0.99 -0.44
C LEU A 179 -28.58 2.16 0.36
N LEU A 180 -27.80 3.16 0.72
CA LEU A 180 -28.26 4.30 1.50
C LEU A 180 -29.25 5.19 0.73
N TYR A 181 -29.45 4.98 -0.56
CA TYR A 181 -30.52 5.65 -1.32
C TYR A 181 -31.91 5.11 -0.98
N ASP A 182 -32.04 3.80 -0.76
CA ASP A 182 -33.33 3.13 -0.53
C ASP A 182 -33.52 2.71 0.94
N TYR A 183 -32.42 2.70 1.70
CA TYR A 183 -32.37 2.18 3.06
C TYR A 183 -31.65 3.14 4.01
N ASN A 184 -31.96 3.04 5.29
CA ASN A 184 -31.22 3.65 6.39
C ASN A 184 -30.39 2.56 7.09
N LEU A 185 -29.12 2.82 7.38
CA LEU A 185 -28.30 1.96 8.22
C LEU A 185 -28.82 2.04 9.67
N VAL A 186 -29.19 0.91 10.25
CA VAL A 186 -29.76 0.87 11.61
C VAL A 186 -28.89 0.11 12.61
N ASN A 187 -28.03 -0.80 12.13
CA ASN A 187 -27.13 -1.55 13.02
C ASN A 187 -25.86 -1.97 12.30
N THR A 188 -24.80 -2.19 13.08
CA THR A 188 -23.53 -2.76 12.62
C THR A 188 -23.04 -3.76 13.64
N THR A 189 -22.75 -4.99 13.21
CA THR A 189 -22.15 -6.03 14.04
C THR A 189 -20.82 -6.47 13.48
N GLY A 190 -19.90 -6.91 14.34
CA GLY A 190 -18.52 -7.23 13.98
C GLY A 190 -17.59 -6.00 14.04
N THR A 191 -16.29 -6.26 14.05
CA THR A 191 -15.27 -5.21 14.10
C THR A 191 -15.01 -4.68 12.69
N THR A 192 -15.30 -3.40 12.46
CA THR A 192 -15.22 -2.78 11.12
C THR A 192 -13.81 -2.49 10.63
N THR A 193 -12.81 -2.51 11.51
CA THR A 193 -11.40 -2.33 11.14
C THR A 193 -10.52 -3.15 12.07
N GLY A 194 -9.42 -3.68 11.56
CA GLY A 194 -8.45 -4.46 12.33
C GLY A 194 -7.31 -4.98 11.47
N LYS A 195 -6.32 -5.61 12.10
CA LYS A 195 -5.25 -6.31 11.38
C LYS A 195 -5.66 -7.73 11.04
N VAL A 196 -5.35 -8.15 9.83
CA VAL A 196 -5.60 -9.51 9.34
C VAL A 196 -4.62 -10.50 9.98
N GLU A 197 -5.14 -11.54 10.60
CA GLU A 197 -4.39 -12.68 11.13
C GLU A 197 -4.47 -13.86 10.15
N SER A 198 -3.44 -14.72 10.18
CA SER A 198 -3.36 -15.89 9.30
C SER A 198 -4.55 -16.85 9.51
N GLY A 199 -5.19 -17.25 8.41
CA GLY A 199 -6.30 -18.20 8.40
C GLY A 199 -7.61 -17.68 9.01
N LYS A 200 -7.65 -16.45 9.54
CA LYS A 200 -8.81 -15.91 10.22
C LYS A 200 -9.84 -15.34 9.25
N THR A 201 -11.11 -15.57 9.53
CA THR A 201 -12.24 -14.95 8.84
C THR A 201 -12.88 -13.91 9.75
N TYR A 202 -13.00 -12.69 9.26
CA TYR A 202 -13.67 -11.57 9.89
C TYR A 202 -15.03 -11.39 9.20
N THR A 203 -16.09 -11.27 9.97
CA THR A 203 -17.42 -11.02 9.43
C THR A 203 -17.94 -9.71 9.99
N VAL A 204 -18.35 -8.81 9.10
CA VAL A 204 -19.03 -7.56 9.45
C VAL A 204 -20.39 -7.57 8.78
N THR A 205 -21.42 -7.26 9.54
CA THR A 205 -22.79 -7.18 9.04
C THR A 205 -23.36 -5.79 9.29
N PHE A 206 -23.78 -5.14 8.24
CA PHE A 206 -24.53 -3.89 8.25
C PHE A 206 -26.01 -4.21 8.04
N THR A 207 -26.84 -3.82 8.98
CA THR A 207 -28.31 -4.03 8.93
C THR A 207 -28.99 -2.74 8.51
N TYR A 208 -29.88 -2.86 7.57
CA TYR A 208 -30.58 -1.75 6.94
C TYR A 208 -32.08 -1.89 7.10
N LYS A 209 -32.75 -0.74 7.28
CA LYS A 209 -34.20 -0.61 7.26
C LYS A 209 -34.62 0.16 6.02
N SER A 210 -35.67 -0.30 5.32
CA SER A 210 -36.22 0.46 4.19
C SER A 210 -36.54 1.89 4.62
N SER A 211 -36.10 2.86 3.84
CA SER A 211 -36.40 4.27 4.07
C SER A 211 -37.85 4.63 3.72
N GLY A 212 -38.55 3.75 3.01
CA GLY A 212 -39.84 4.06 2.42
C GLY A 212 -39.80 5.05 1.25
N ILE A 213 -38.59 5.49 0.89
CA ILE A 213 -38.39 6.44 -0.23
C ILE A 213 -37.84 5.65 -1.40
N SER A 214 -38.48 5.77 -2.56
CA SER A 214 -37.98 5.18 -3.80
C SER A 214 -36.79 5.96 -4.34
N SER A 215 -35.91 5.29 -5.06
CA SER A 215 -34.80 5.93 -5.77
C SER A 215 -34.91 5.74 -7.29
N GLY A 216 -34.25 6.60 -8.02
CA GLY A 216 -34.17 6.56 -9.47
C GLY A 216 -32.76 6.94 -9.96
N TYR A 217 -32.65 7.18 -11.25
CA TYR A 217 -31.39 7.62 -11.84
C TYR A 217 -31.57 8.90 -12.64
N LEU A 218 -30.72 9.89 -12.35
CA LEU A 218 -30.47 11.02 -13.24
C LEU A 218 -29.40 10.58 -14.24
N THR A 219 -29.74 10.65 -15.54
CA THR A 219 -28.80 10.36 -16.62
C THR A 219 -28.53 11.64 -17.40
N VAL A 220 -27.26 12.03 -17.47
CA VAL A 220 -26.80 13.17 -18.27
C VAL A 220 -26.15 12.63 -19.53
N ASN A 221 -26.74 12.96 -20.69
CA ASN A 221 -26.21 12.57 -21.98
C ASN A 221 -25.54 13.78 -22.65
N TYR A 222 -24.38 13.54 -23.23
CA TYR A 222 -23.62 14.53 -23.98
C TYR A 222 -23.73 14.21 -25.47
N VAL A 223 -24.47 15.03 -26.20
CA VAL A 223 -24.73 14.85 -27.63
C VAL A 223 -24.47 16.15 -28.39
N ASN A 224 -24.12 16.05 -29.67
CA ASN A 224 -24.05 17.20 -30.56
C ASN A 224 -25.45 17.58 -31.09
N ALA A 225 -25.53 18.66 -31.88
CA ALA A 225 -26.80 19.13 -32.50
C ALA A 225 -27.54 18.05 -33.32
N ASN A 226 -26.85 17.06 -33.83
CA ASN A 226 -27.44 15.94 -34.58
C ASN A 226 -27.81 14.74 -33.69
N GLY A 227 -27.71 14.87 -32.37
CA GLY A 227 -28.00 13.79 -31.42
C GLY A 227 -26.90 12.74 -31.30
N THR A 228 -25.75 12.95 -31.94
CA THR A 228 -24.64 12.00 -31.86
C THR A 228 -23.89 12.18 -30.52
N LYS A 229 -23.64 11.06 -29.85
CA LYS A 229 -22.89 11.06 -28.56
C LYS A 229 -21.48 11.60 -28.76
N VAL A 230 -21.10 12.57 -27.95
CA VAL A 230 -19.76 13.21 -27.96
C VAL A 230 -18.93 12.92 -26.68
N LYS A 231 -19.59 12.41 -25.65
CA LYS A 231 -18.95 11.97 -24.40
C LYS A 231 -19.82 10.90 -23.74
N ASP A 232 -19.22 10.05 -22.88
CA ASP A 232 -19.96 9.05 -22.12
C ASP A 232 -20.97 9.70 -21.18
N SER A 233 -22.17 9.12 -21.13
CA SER A 233 -23.22 9.55 -20.23
C SER A 233 -22.81 9.34 -18.77
N VAL A 234 -23.19 10.29 -17.92
CA VAL A 234 -23.05 10.18 -16.46
C VAL A 234 -24.41 9.74 -15.90
N LYS A 235 -24.40 8.71 -15.06
CA LYS A 235 -25.60 8.17 -14.40
C LYS A 235 -25.43 8.23 -12.89
N ASN A 236 -26.23 9.03 -12.22
CA ASN A 236 -26.24 9.23 -10.78
C ASN A 236 -27.52 8.68 -10.17
N LYS A 237 -27.41 7.85 -9.14
CA LYS A 237 -28.56 7.40 -8.36
C LYS A 237 -28.99 8.53 -7.43
N MET A 238 -30.31 8.77 -7.32
CA MET A 238 -30.92 9.82 -6.51
C MET A 238 -32.17 9.30 -5.81
N ARG A 239 -32.55 9.90 -4.68
CA ARG A 239 -33.83 9.64 -4.01
C ARG A 239 -34.96 10.39 -4.71
N SER A 240 -36.16 9.84 -4.64
CA SER A 240 -37.35 10.55 -5.07
C SER A 240 -37.57 11.79 -4.21
N GLY A 241 -37.73 12.94 -4.85
CA GLY A 241 -37.88 14.24 -4.17
C GLY A 241 -36.58 15.01 -3.98
N ASP A 242 -35.41 14.43 -4.27
CA ASP A 242 -34.15 15.18 -4.25
C ASP A 242 -34.13 16.24 -5.36
N GLU A 243 -33.69 17.44 -5.03
CA GLU A 243 -33.35 18.45 -6.03
C GLU A 243 -32.07 18.08 -6.74
N TYR A 244 -31.96 18.40 -8.03
CA TYR A 244 -30.74 18.17 -8.76
C TYR A 244 -30.29 19.41 -9.54
N SER A 245 -28.98 19.53 -9.69
CA SER A 245 -28.36 20.52 -10.56
C SER A 245 -27.35 19.81 -11.44
N VAL A 246 -27.33 20.17 -12.71
CA VAL A 246 -26.40 19.62 -13.69
C VAL A 246 -25.57 20.75 -14.27
N SER A 247 -24.27 20.68 -14.10
CA SER A 247 -23.34 21.56 -14.79
C SER A 247 -22.83 20.89 -16.07
N PRO A 248 -22.79 21.59 -17.19
CA PRO A 248 -22.29 21.04 -18.44
C PRO A 248 -20.80 20.71 -18.31
N ALA A 249 -20.38 19.60 -18.87
CA ALA A 249 -18.96 19.25 -18.93
C ALA A 249 -18.29 20.01 -20.08
N THR A 250 -17.07 20.49 -19.85
CA THR A 250 -16.22 20.97 -20.93
C THR A 250 -15.81 19.80 -21.81
N ILE A 251 -16.08 19.88 -23.10
CA ILE A 251 -15.72 18.87 -24.10
C ILE A 251 -14.90 19.55 -25.18
N GLN A 252 -13.66 19.08 -25.38
CA GLN A 252 -12.75 19.69 -26.35
C GLN A 252 -13.37 19.69 -27.77
N GLY A 253 -13.39 20.82 -28.44
CA GLY A 253 -13.94 21.00 -29.78
C GLY A 253 -15.47 21.19 -29.83
N TYR A 254 -16.13 21.31 -28.66
CA TYR A 254 -17.57 21.57 -28.57
C TYR A 254 -17.85 22.78 -27.67
N GLN A 255 -18.87 23.53 -28.00
CA GLN A 255 -19.42 24.61 -27.19
C GLN A 255 -20.83 24.23 -26.77
N LEU A 256 -21.25 24.61 -25.58
CA LEU A 256 -22.62 24.42 -25.12
C LEU A 256 -23.53 25.42 -25.84
N ASP A 257 -24.62 24.94 -26.40
CA ASP A 257 -25.68 25.74 -26.99
C ASP A 257 -26.67 26.26 -25.94
#